data_b73067db3628c1c8504d3308e39adfa2
#
_entry.id   b73067db3628c1c8504d3308e39adfa2
#
_cell.length_a   1.000
_cell.length_b   1.000
_cell.length_c   1.000
_cell.angle_alpha   90.00
_cell.angle_beta   90.00
_cell.angle_gamma   90.00
#
_symmetry.space_group_name_H-M   'P 1'
#
loop_
_entity.id
_entity.type
_entity.pdbx_description
1 polymer ?
#
loop_
_entity_poly.entity_id
_entity_poly.type
_entity_poly.pdbx_seq_one_letter_code
_entity_poly.pdbx_strand_id
1 'polypeptide(L)'
;MIARRSLLLLLPGLTLSCTVPPSIPPLPATARTIVVLPPNNRTGDPLLIESASFWHPDADRPGRVTVADALATEARGQLARRGIEVMAPEAVTAAIGNQPPRSPEEAAAWVAAGRLAGSALYIEIQRWEADMSPLHPWRVIVALEARLLETATGQTVWTARRPLHPVPTPGVATRWMAYTIAARKVAEELFTP
;
A
#
# COMPACT_ATOMS: atom_id res chain seq x y z
N MET A 1 8.52 29.11 -69.10
CA MET A 1 7.49 28.92 -68.03
C MET A 1 7.91 27.77 -67.10
N ILE A 2 8.48 28.08 -65.93
CA ILE A 2 8.99 27.09 -65.00
C ILE A 2 8.11 27.19 -63.74
N ALA A 3 7.31 26.14 -63.49
CA ALA A 3 6.43 26.04 -62.34
C ALA A 3 7.23 25.60 -61.09
N ARG A 4 7.35 26.50 -60.09
CA ARG A 4 7.91 26.18 -58.77
C ARG A 4 6.85 25.40 -57.93
N ARG A 5 7.13 24.14 -57.63
CA ARG A 5 6.37 23.35 -56.66
C ARG A 5 6.91 23.65 -55.26
N SER A 6 6.12 24.33 -54.44
CA SER A 6 6.40 24.51 -52.99
C SER A 6 6.05 23.24 -52.23
N LEU A 7 7.06 22.60 -51.65
CA LEU A 7 6.94 21.43 -50.78
C LEU A 7 6.67 21.93 -49.35
N LEU A 8 5.45 21.84 -48.88
CA LEU A 8 5.05 22.08 -47.48
C LEU A 8 5.47 20.89 -46.64
N LEU A 9 6.51 21.03 -45.85
CA LEU A 9 6.91 20.08 -44.80
C LEU A 9 5.98 20.24 -43.60
N LEU A 10 5.05 19.31 -43.42
CA LEU A 10 4.28 19.13 -42.19
C LEU A 10 5.21 18.51 -41.14
N LEU A 11 5.63 19.28 -40.13
CA LEU A 11 6.25 18.77 -38.91
C LEU A 11 5.15 18.18 -38.00
N PRO A 12 5.19 16.89 -37.65
CA PRO A 12 4.32 16.34 -36.61
C PRO A 12 4.76 16.90 -35.26
N GLY A 13 3.87 17.69 -34.63
CA GLY A 13 4.08 18.17 -33.26
C GLY A 13 4.11 17.00 -32.28
N LEU A 14 5.27 16.73 -31.73
CA LEU A 14 5.45 15.84 -30.58
C LEU A 14 4.83 16.51 -29.35
N THR A 15 3.58 16.18 -29.04
CA THR A 15 2.98 16.51 -27.74
C THR A 15 3.62 15.65 -26.68
N LEU A 16 4.59 16.20 -25.94
CA LEU A 16 5.07 15.62 -24.68
C LEU A 16 3.90 15.62 -23.68
N SER A 17 3.19 14.51 -23.58
CA SER A 17 2.25 14.26 -22.48
C SER A 17 3.05 14.14 -21.19
N CYS A 18 3.19 15.23 -20.43
CA CYS A 18 3.60 15.18 -19.04
C CYS A 18 2.52 14.42 -18.27
N THR A 19 2.71 13.12 -18.05
CA THR A 19 1.90 12.35 -17.09
C THR A 19 2.22 12.86 -15.70
N VAL A 20 1.33 13.72 -15.17
CA VAL A 20 1.36 14.11 -13.77
C VAL A 20 1.17 12.80 -12.95
N PRO A 21 2.07 12.49 -12.01
CA PRO A 21 1.88 11.31 -11.17
C PRO A 21 0.53 11.43 -10.46
N PRO A 22 -0.23 10.33 -10.34
CA PRO A 22 -1.52 10.35 -9.68
C PRO A 22 -1.33 10.83 -8.24
N SER A 23 -1.90 11.97 -7.89
CA SER A 23 -1.87 12.49 -6.53
C SER A 23 -2.80 11.64 -5.66
N ILE A 24 -2.28 11.16 -4.53
CA ILE A 24 -3.09 10.49 -3.52
C ILE A 24 -3.94 11.57 -2.84
N PRO A 25 -5.28 11.45 -2.81
CA PRO A 25 -6.12 12.44 -2.18
C PRO A 25 -5.88 12.45 -0.66
N PRO A 26 -5.99 13.61 0.02
CA PRO A 26 -5.88 13.65 1.48
C PRO A 26 -7.01 12.85 2.13
N LEU A 27 -6.74 12.29 3.32
CA LEU A 27 -7.76 11.62 4.12
C LEU A 27 -8.90 12.61 4.47
N PRO A 28 -10.16 12.13 4.53
CA PRO A 28 -11.28 12.96 4.96
C PRO A 28 -11.06 13.52 6.36
N ALA A 29 -11.33 14.79 6.57
CA ALA A 29 -11.21 15.43 7.90
C ALA A 29 -12.18 14.83 8.96
N THR A 30 -13.18 14.09 8.51
CA THR A 30 -14.15 13.36 9.36
C THR A 30 -13.58 12.05 9.91
N ALA A 31 -12.48 11.53 9.37
CA ALA A 31 -11.86 10.28 9.80
C ALA A 31 -11.07 10.49 11.10
N ARG A 32 -11.74 10.45 12.25
CA ARG A 32 -11.12 10.64 13.58
C ARG A 32 -10.64 9.35 14.20
N THR A 33 -11.38 8.26 14.00
CA THR A 33 -11.05 6.91 14.49
C THR A 33 -10.99 5.98 13.31
N ILE A 34 -9.85 5.30 13.13
CA ILE A 34 -9.63 4.37 12.02
C ILE A 34 -9.27 2.98 12.55
N VAL A 35 -9.94 1.98 12.00
CA VAL A 35 -9.63 0.56 12.17
C VAL A 35 -8.79 0.13 10.97
N VAL A 36 -7.56 -0.33 11.19
CA VAL A 36 -6.72 -0.88 10.12
C VAL A 36 -6.99 -2.38 10.02
N LEU A 37 -7.67 -2.79 8.96
CA LEU A 37 -7.94 -4.20 8.67
C LEU A 37 -6.66 -4.93 8.25
N PRO A 38 -6.56 -6.26 8.43
CA PRO A 38 -5.47 -7.04 7.86
C PRO A 38 -5.43 -6.83 6.34
N PRO A 39 -4.28 -6.40 5.76
CA PRO A 39 -4.20 -6.16 4.31
C PRO A 39 -4.37 -7.44 3.50
N ASN A 40 -5.12 -7.35 2.41
CA ASN A 40 -5.32 -8.44 1.48
C ASN A 40 -4.14 -8.54 0.50
N ASN A 41 -3.43 -9.65 0.53
CA ASN A 41 -2.33 -9.90 -0.38
C ASN A 41 -2.80 -10.72 -1.59
N ARG A 42 -2.88 -10.09 -2.77
CA ARG A 42 -3.31 -10.71 -4.03
C ARG A 42 -2.16 -11.10 -4.95
N THR A 43 -0.91 -10.98 -4.50
CA THR A 43 0.26 -11.28 -5.36
C THR A 43 0.43 -12.77 -5.65
N GLY A 44 -0.14 -13.64 -4.82
CA GLY A 44 0.10 -15.09 -4.86
C GLY A 44 1.38 -15.54 -4.15
N ASP A 45 2.29 -14.61 -3.79
CA ASP A 45 3.48 -14.86 -2.97
C ASP A 45 3.14 -14.52 -1.50
N PRO A 46 3.50 -15.36 -0.52
CA PRO A 46 3.26 -15.06 0.89
C PRO A 46 3.99 -13.80 1.41
N LEU A 47 4.93 -13.25 0.64
CA LEU A 47 5.68 -12.03 0.93
C LEU A 47 6.30 -12.03 2.35
N LEU A 48 6.98 -13.11 2.70
CA LEU A 48 7.57 -13.29 4.02
C LEU A 48 8.74 -12.31 4.23
N ILE A 49 8.70 -11.65 5.37
CA ILE A 49 9.82 -10.90 5.93
C ILE A 49 10.49 -11.86 6.93
N GLU A 50 11.50 -12.56 6.48
CA GLU A 50 12.28 -13.43 7.36
C GLU A 50 13.08 -12.57 8.33
N SER A 51 12.72 -12.59 9.60
CA SER A 51 13.63 -12.08 10.63
C SER A 51 14.80 -13.06 10.71
N ALA A 52 16.00 -12.58 10.39
CA ALA A 52 17.23 -13.36 10.51
C ALA A 52 17.57 -13.59 12.00
N SER A 53 16.80 -14.44 12.67
CA SER A 53 17.19 -15.02 13.96
C SER A 53 18.02 -16.28 13.73
N PHE A 54 19.11 -16.17 12.93
CA PHE A 54 20.09 -17.23 12.77
C PHE A 54 20.81 -17.57 14.09
N TRP A 55 20.69 -16.75 15.12
CA TRP A 55 21.47 -16.83 16.35
C TRP A 55 20.69 -17.32 17.57
N HIS A 56 19.39 -17.54 17.46
CA HIS A 56 18.57 -18.09 18.56
C HIS A 56 17.69 -19.24 18.04
N PRO A 57 18.25 -20.48 17.98
CA PRO A 57 17.47 -21.64 17.57
C PRO A 57 16.32 -22.00 18.53
N ASP A 58 16.36 -21.49 19.76
CA ASP A 58 15.39 -21.80 20.82
C ASP A 58 14.39 -20.65 21.10
N ALA A 59 14.49 -19.51 20.40
CA ALA A 59 13.42 -18.52 20.45
C ALA A 59 12.17 -19.15 19.82
N ASP A 60 11.13 -19.33 20.62
CA ASP A 60 9.78 -19.73 20.19
C ASP A 60 9.50 -19.13 18.82
N ARG A 61 9.20 -19.99 17.83
CA ARG A 61 9.08 -19.63 16.40
C ARG A 61 8.50 -18.26 16.24
N PRO A 62 9.29 -17.21 15.92
CA PRO A 62 8.74 -15.89 15.72
C PRO A 62 7.69 -16.03 14.62
N GLY A 63 6.47 -15.60 14.88
CA GLY A 63 5.40 -15.65 13.91
C GLY A 63 5.94 -15.09 12.59
N ARG A 64 5.70 -15.79 11.49
CA ARG A 64 6.17 -15.37 10.16
C ARG A 64 5.60 -13.99 9.88
N VAL A 65 6.40 -12.94 10.02
CA VAL A 65 6.01 -11.57 9.68
C VAL A 65 5.91 -11.46 8.16
N THR A 66 4.80 -10.96 7.68
CA THR A 66 4.59 -10.72 6.25
C THR A 66 4.70 -9.24 5.91
N VAL A 67 4.80 -8.93 4.62
CA VAL A 67 4.69 -7.54 4.14
C VAL A 67 3.33 -6.93 4.53
N ALA A 68 2.27 -7.73 4.54
CA ALA A 68 0.94 -7.26 4.97
C ALA A 68 0.96 -6.80 6.43
N ASP A 69 1.60 -7.56 7.33
CA ASP A 69 1.74 -7.19 8.74
C ASP A 69 2.58 -5.91 8.92
N ALA A 70 3.71 -5.82 8.20
CA ALA A 70 4.57 -4.65 8.22
C ALA A 70 3.84 -3.41 7.71
N LEU A 71 3.12 -3.53 6.58
CA LEU A 71 2.36 -2.44 5.99
C LEU A 71 1.23 -1.97 6.92
N ALA A 72 0.49 -2.90 7.56
CA ALA A 72 -0.52 -2.56 8.55
C ALA A 72 0.06 -1.83 9.76
N THR A 73 1.22 -2.27 10.23
CA THR A 73 1.92 -1.64 11.37
C THR A 73 2.39 -0.23 11.02
N GLU A 74 3.01 -0.05 9.85
CA GLU A 74 3.45 1.27 9.39
C GLU A 74 2.24 2.19 9.12
N ALA A 75 1.14 1.69 8.55
CA ALA A 75 -0.08 2.45 8.35
C ALA A 75 -0.66 2.96 9.67
N ARG A 76 -0.74 2.11 10.71
CA ARG A 76 -1.17 2.52 12.06
C ARG A 76 -0.25 3.62 12.62
N GLY A 77 1.05 3.47 12.48
CA GLY A 77 2.03 4.47 12.91
C GLY A 77 1.85 5.81 12.19
N GLN A 78 1.61 5.81 10.88
CA GLN A 78 1.38 7.02 10.10
C GLN A 78 0.07 7.73 10.49
N LEU A 79 -1.01 6.99 10.70
CA LEU A 79 -2.30 7.53 11.16
C LEU A 79 -2.19 8.13 12.56
N ALA A 80 -1.54 7.42 13.49
CA ALA A 80 -1.32 7.91 14.86
C ALA A 80 -0.48 9.20 14.88
N ARG A 81 0.57 9.32 14.07
CA ARG A 81 1.39 10.55 13.94
C ARG A 81 0.58 11.76 13.48
N ARG A 82 -0.58 11.55 12.86
CA ARG A 82 -1.52 12.58 12.41
C ARG A 82 -2.62 12.90 13.41
N GLY A 83 -2.52 12.31 14.60
CA GLY A 83 -3.52 12.50 15.65
C GLY A 83 -4.83 11.76 15.39
N ILE A 84 -4.83 10.79 14.45
CA ILE A 84 -5.98 9.92 14.23
C ILE A 84 -5.92 8.80 15.26
N GLU A 85 -7.03 8.57 15.94
CA GLU A 85 -7.18 7.45 16.85
C GLU A 85 -7.20 6.13 16.05
N VAL A 86 -6.30 5.19 16.40
CA VAL A 86 -6.21 3.90 15.73
C VAL A 86 -6.58 2.80 16.69
N MET A 87 -7.55 1.97 16.31
CA MET A 87 -7.96 0.82 17.12
C MET A 87 -6.81 -0.19 17.27
N ALA A 88 -6.64 -0.72 18.48
CA ALA A 88 -5.62 -1.72 18.79
C ALA A 88 -5.81 -2.99 17.93
N PRO A 89 -4.73 -3.60 17.40
CA PRO A 89 -4.82 -4.78 16.52
C PRO A 89 -5.55 -5.95 17.18
N GLU A 90 -5.38 -6.13 18.49
CA GLU A 90 -6.01 -7.20 19.26
C GLU A 90 -7.53 -7.03 19.31
N ALA A 91 -8.01 -5.79 19.44
CA ALA A 91 -9.43 -5.47 19.41
C ALA A 91 -10.04 -5.71 18.02
N VAL A 92 -9.29 -5.38 16.96
CA VAL A 92 -9.70 -5.68 15.58
C VAL A 92 -9.80 -7.19 15.37
N THR A 93 -8.77 -7.93 15.77
CA THR A 93 -8.74 -9.41 15.66
C THR A 93 -9.88 -10.06 16.43
N ALA A 94 -10.20 -9.56 17.64
CA ALA A 94 -11.32 -10.06 18.45
C ALA A 94 -12.67 -9.80 17.78
N ALA A 95 -12.84 -8.69 17.07
CA ALA A 95 -14.09 -8.31 16.43
C ALA A 95 -14.37 -9.02 15.10
N ILE A 96 -13.33 -9.19 14.25
CA ILE A 96 -13.48 -9.68 12.87
C ILE A 96 -12.60 -10.89 12.54
N GLY A 97 -11.80 -11.37 13.48
CA GLY A 97 -10.83 -12.43 13.24
C GLY A 97 -9.51 -11.95 12.63
N ASN A 98 -8.62 -12.91 12.33
CA ASN A 98 -7.26 -12.62 11.88
C ASN A 98 -7.05 -12.86 10.36
N GLN A 99 -8.11 -13.21 9.64
CA GLN A 99 -8.01 -13.38 8.20
C GLN A 99 -8.23 -12.04 7.48
N PRO A 100 -7.47 -11.75 6.42
CA PRO A 100 -7.75 -10.56 5.61
C PRO A 100 -9.05 -10.73 4.82
N PRO A 101 -9.89 -9.69 4.69
CA PRO A 101 -11.04 -9.69 3.80
C PRO A 101 -10.56 -9.81 2.35
N ARG A 102 -11.23 -10.64 1.55
CA ARG A 102 -10.84 -10.95 0.17
C ARG A 102 -11.23 -9.89 -0.84
N SER A 103 -12.18 -9.06 -0.48
CA SER A 103 -12.67 -7.96 -1.33
C SER A 103 -13.11 -6.77 -0.48
N PRO A 104 -13.27 -5.57 -1.08
CA PRO A 104 -13.82 -4.41 -0.39
C PRO A 104 -15.25 -4.63 0.13
N GLU A 105 -16.06 -5.41 -0.60
CA GLU A 105 -17.44 -5.74 -0.22
C GLU A 105 -17.46 -6.66 1.02
N GLU A 106 -16.56 -7.64 1.06
CA GLU A 106 -16.38 -8.50 2.23
C GLU A 106 -15.88 -7.69 3.44
N ALA A 107 -14.91 -6.78 3.21
CA ALA A 107 -14.44 -5.87 4.22
C ALA A 107 -15.57 -5.00 4.79
N ALA A 108 -16.42 -4.43 3.92
CA ALA A 108 -17.57 -3.65 4.30
C ALA A 108 -18.59 -4.47 5.12
N ALA A 109 -18.86 -5.71 4.71
CA ALA A 109 -19.76 -6.61 5.43
C ALA A 109 -19.22 -6.98 6.82
N TRP A 110 -17.92 -7.26 6.95
CA TRP A 110 -17.29 -7.57 8.23
C TRP A 110 -17.34 -6.39 9.19
N VAL A 111 -17.03 -5.20 8.67
CA VAL A 111 -17.05 -3.97 9.45
C VAL A 111 -18.45 -3.67 9.98
N ALA A 112 -19.47 -3.79 9.13
CA ALA A 112 -20.85 -3.61 9.52
C ALA A 112 -21.32 -4.64 10.58
N ALA A 113 -20.85 -5.91 10.45
CA ALA A 113 -21.18 -6.97 11.40
C ALA A 113 -20.37 -6.90 12.71
N GLY A 114 -19.15 -6.37 12.64
CA GLY A 114 -18.17 -6.43 13.73
C GLY A 114 -18.33 -5.39 14.83
N ARG A 115 -19.34 -4.51 14.75
CA ARG A 115 -19.58 -3.43 15.72
C ARG A 115 -18.36 -2.52 15.94
N LEU A 116 -17.61 -2.30 14.88
CA LEU A 116 -16.47 -1.39 14.87
C LEU A 116 -16.97 0.06 14.73
N ALA A 117 -16.35 0.98 15.46
CA ALA A 117 -16.68 2.41 15.37
C ALA A 117 -15.74 3.14 14.42
N GLY A 118 -16.20 4.22 13.79
CA GLY A 118 -15.39 5.11 12.97
C GLY A 118 -15.33 4.70 11.49
N SER A 119 -14.11 4.56 10.95
CA SER A 119 -13.88 4.13 9.57
C SER A 119 -12.88 2.98 9.53
N ALA A 120 -12.99 2.08 8.56
CA ALA A 120 -12.08 0.97 8.39
C ALA A 120 -11.19 1.17 7.16
N LEU A 121 -9.89 1.06 7.35
CA LEU A 121 -8.90 1.08 6.28
C LEU A 121 -8.70 -0.33 5.75
N TYR A 122 -9.12 -0.57 4.51
CA TYR A 122 -8.85 -1.78 3.73
C TYR A 122 -7.70 -1.50 2.77
N ILE A 123 -6.70 -2.38 2.75
CA ILE A 123 -5.55 -2.29 1.83
C ILE A 123 -5.47 -3.58 1.02
N GLU A 124 -5.34 -3.46 -0.29
CA GLU A 124 -5.15 -4.56 -1.22
C GLU A 124 -3.78 -4.43 -1.90
N ILE A 125 -2.90 -5.41 -1.66
CA ILE A 125 -1.58 -5.50 -2.29
C ILE A 125 -1.74 -6.26 -3.60
N GLN A 126 -1.56 -5.57 -4.73
CA GLN A 126 -1.73 -6.13 -6.08
C GLN A 126 -0.41 -6.62 -6.65
N ARG A 127 0.70 -5.95 -6.32
CA ARG A 127 2.04 -6.34 -6.71
C ARG A 127 3.06 -5.92 -5.65
N TRP A 128 4.02 -6.82 -5.38
CA TRP A 128 5.13 -6.55 -4.48
C TRP A 128 6.31 -7.45 -4.86
N GLU A 129 7.28 -6.91 -5.60
CA GLU A 129 8.41 -7.64 -6.15
C GLU A 129 9.71 -6.91 -5.90
N ALA A 130 10.71 -7.60 -5.35
CA ALA A 130 12.05 -7.05 -5.25
C ALA A 130 12.77 -7.13 -6.60
N ASP A 131 13.18 -5.99 -7.12
CA ASP A 131 14.10 -5.90 -8.25
C ASP A 131 15.53 -5.72 -7.71
N MET A 132 16.27 -6.82 -7.71
CA MET A 132 17.61 -6.94 -7.14
C MET A 132 18.67 -7.02 -8.23
N SER A 133 18.43 -6.43 -9.39
CA SER A 133 19.39 -6.41 -10.49
C SER A 133 20.73 -5.79 -10.04
N PRO A 134 21.88 -6.40 -10.37
CA PRO A 134 23.19 -5.83 -10.07
C PRO A 134 23.50 -4.55 -10.85
N LEU A 135 22.69 -4.24 -11.88
CA LEU A 135 22.93 -3.11 -12.78
C LEU A 135 22.37 -1.77 -12.24
N HIS A 136 21.54 -1.81 -11.19
CA HIS A 136 20.97 -0.60 -10.60
C HIS A 136 20.67 -0.80 -9.11
N PRO A 137 20.49 0.30 -8.35
CA PRO A 137 20.13 0.22 -6.93
C PRO A 137 18.87 -0.62 -6.71
N TRP A 138 18.86 -1.39 -5.66
CA TRP A 138 17.72 -2.23 -5.29
C TRP A 138 16.45 -1.40 -5.10
N ARG A 139 15.37 -1.94 -5.56
CA ARG A 139 14.04 -1.34 -5.46
C ARG A 139 12.98 -2.43 -5.33
N VAL A 140 11.83 -2.06 -4.80
CA VAL A 140 10.65 -2.91 -4.77
C VAL A 140 9.60 -2.32 -5.71
N ILE A 141 9.11 -3.12 -6.64
CA ILE A 141 8.03 -2.73 -7.53
C ILE A 141 6.72 -2.97 -6.79
N VAL A 142 5.97 -1.91 -6.52
CA VAL A 142 4.74 -1.97 -5.72
C VAL A 142 3.55 -1.43 -6.49
N ALA A 143 2.44 -2.15 -6.42
CA ALA A 143 1.11 -1.65 -6.78
C ALA A 143 0.13 -2.06 -5.69
N LEU A 144 -0.68 -1.11 -5.23
CA LEU A 144 -1.71 -1.34 -4.22
C LEU A 144 -2.86 -0.36 -4.32
N GLU A 145 -3.97 -0.73 -3.70
CA GLU A 145 -5.12 0.14 -3.49
C GLU A 145 -5.48 0.16 -2.01
N ALA A 146 -5.78 1.35 -1.49
CA ALA A 146 -6.27 1.54 -0.14
C ALA A 146 -7.64 2.23 -0.18
N ARG A 147 -8.59 1.76 0.61
CA ARG A 147 -9.93 2.31 0.72
C ARG A 147 -10.28 2.55 2.18
N LEU A 148 -10.91 3.67 2.46
CA LEU A 148 -11.51 3.95 3.76
C LEU A 148 -13.00 3.69 3.65
N LEU A 149 -13.50 2.77 4.47
CA LEU A 149 -14.89 2.35 4.54
C LEU A 149 -15.53 2.95 5.78
N GLU A 150 -16.69 3.56 5.64
CA GLU A 150 -17.49 3.98 6.80
C GLU A 150 -18.09 2.75 7.48
N THR A 151 -17.86 2.59 8.79
CA THR A 151 -18.28 1.37 9.49
C THR A 151 -19.80 1.23 9.63
N ALA A 152 -20.54 2.34 9.64
CA ALA A 152 -21.99 2.31 9.75
C ALA A 152 -22.69 1.85 8.46
N THR A 153 -22.15 2.20 7.30
CA THR A 153 -22.81 1.99 6.00
C THR A 153 -22.06 1.02 5.08
N GLY A 154 -20.79 0.75 5.36
CA GLY A 154 -19.87 0.02 4.47
C GLY A 154 -19.48 0.80 3.22
N GLN A 155 -19.89 2.06 3.08
CA GLN A 155 -19.56 2.86 1.90
C GLN A 155 -18.09 3.29 1.89
N THR A 156 -17.51 3.28 0.70
CA THR A 156 -16.14 3.81 0.49
C THR A 156 -16.22 5.34 0.50
N VAL A 157 -15.56 5.97 1.48
CA VAL A 157 -15.49 7.43 1.65
C VAL A 157 -14.18 8.02 1.15
N TRP A 158 -13.16 7.19 0.90
CA TRP A 158 -11.87 7.60 0.36
C TRP A 158 -11.19 6.43 -0.35
N THR A 159 -10.46 6.73 -1.42
CA THR A 159 -9.66 5.75 -2.16
C THR A 159 -8.33 6.36 -2.54
N ALA A 160 -7.26 5.62 -2.27
CA ALA A 160 -5.92 5.89 -2.77
C ALA A 160 -5.46 4.74 -3.63
N ARG A 161 -5.01 5.04 -4.84
CA ARG A 161 -4.40 4.06 -5.74
C ARG A 161 -2.95 4.42 -5.95
N ARG A 162 -2.09 3.48 -5.63
CA ARG A 162 -0.68 3.54 -5.99
C ARG A 162 -0.47 2.62 -7.19
N PRO A 163 -0.35 3.20 -8.40
CA PRO A 163 -0.08 2.40 -9.59
C PRO A 163 1.29 1.75 -9.49
N LEU A 164 1.58 0.84 -10.40
CA LEU A 164 2.87 0.16 -10.46
C LEU A 164 4.01 1.18 -10.51
N HIS A 165 4.79 1.25 -9.42
CA HIS A 165 5.89 2.20 -9.29
C HIS A 165 7.03 1.61 -8.44
N PRO A 166 8.29 1.81 -8.83
CA PRO A 166 9.43 1.38 -8.04
C PRO A 166 9.58 2.21 -6.77
N VAL A 167 9.80 1.54 -5.65
CA VAL A 167 10.20 2.12 -4.36
C VAL A 167 11.69 1.90 -4.18
N PRO A 168 12.52 2.94 -4.22
CA PRO A 168 13.96 2.80 -4.02
C PRO A 168 14.28 2.29 -2.61
N THR A 169 15.12 1.26 -2.52
CA THR A 169 15.58 0.68 -1.25
C THR A 169 17.12 0.63 -1.23
N PRO A 170 17.80 1.78 -1.24
CA PRO A 170 19.26 1.83 -1.31
C PRO A 170 19.88 1.28 -0.03
N GLY A 171 21.08 0.69 -0.17
CA GLY A 171 21.89 0.23 0.97
C GLY A 171 21.37 -1.05 1.64
N VAL A 172 20.41 -1.76 1.05
CA VAL A 172 19.95 -3.04 1.58
C VAL A 172 20.79 -4.20 1.06
N ALA A 173 20.99 -5.20 1.93
CA ALA A 173 21.72 -6.41 1.59
C ALA A 173 20.81 -7.61 1.33
N THR A 174 19.53 -7.53 1.69
CA THR A 174 18.60 -8.65 1.63
C THR A 174 17.21 -8.23 1.15
N ARG A 175 16.48 -9.18 0.55
CA ARG A 175 15.10 -8.97 0.09
C ARG A 175 14.17 -8.53 1.21
N TRP A 176 14.29 -9.12 2.40
CA TRP A 176 13.43 -8.79 3.53
C TRP A 176 13.65 -7.35 4.04
N MET A 177 14.92 -6.85 4.05
CA MET A 177 15.20 -5.44 4.36
C MET A 177 14.56 -4.52 3.32
N ALA A 178 14.64 -4.86 2.04
CA ALA A 178 13.99 -4.11 0.98
C ALA A 178 12.48 -4.03 1.19
N TYR A 179 11.85 -5.16 1.54
CA TYR A 179 10.41 -5.23 1.81
C TYR A 179 9.99 -4.37 2.99
N THR A 180 10.75 -4.39 4.08
CA THR A 180 10.48 -3.55 5.27
C THR A 180 10.58 -2.06 4.94
N ILE A 181 11.64 -1.64 4.23
CA ILE A 181 11.82 -0.25 3.83
C ILE A 181 10.70 0.18 2.86
N ALA A 182 10.34 -0.69 1.92
CA ALA A 182 9.26 -0.40 0.99
C ALA A 182 7.92 -0.25 1.71
N ALA A 183 7.60 -1.10 2.69
CA ALA A 183 6.36 -1.00 3.47
C ALA A 183 6.25 0.35 4.19
N ARG A 184 7.34 0.80 4.82
CA ARG A 184 7.40 2.11 5.47
C ARG A 184 7.17 3.25 4.49
N LYS A 185 7.93 3.29 3.39
CA LYS A 185 7.81 4.35 2.39
C LYS A 185 6.43 4.40 1.74
N VAL A 186 5.87 3.25 1.42
CA VAL A 186 4.52 3.15 0.86
C VAL A 186 3.47 3.66 1.85
N ALA A 187 3.57 3.31 3.13
CA ALA A 187 2.67 3.83 4.15
C ALA A 187 2.84 5.36 4.32
N GLU A 188 4.06 5.88 4.26
CA GLU A 188 4.30 7.33 4.24
C GLU A 188 3.61 7.99 3.04
N GLU A 189 3.84 7.49 1.82
CA GLU A 189 3.26 8.02 0.59
C GLU A 189 1.72 8.00 0.60
N LEU A 190 1.11 6.92 1.14
CA LEU A 190 -0.35 6.80 1.22
C LEU A 190 -1.01 7.88 2.08
N PHE A 191 -0.31 8.34 3.10
CA PHE A 191 -0.89 9.27 4.08
C PHE A 191 -0.22 10.65 4.06
N THR A 192 0.84 10.88 3.29
CA THR A 192 1.43 12.22 3.13
C THR A 192 0.72 12.97 2.00
N PRO A 193 0.16 14.15 2.26
CA PRO A 193 -0.48 14.97 1.24
C PRO A 193 0.52 15.53 0.24
#